data_14a96514f703da3e9bb3c7c5d5351ec7
#
_entry.id   14a96514f703da3e9bb3c7c5d5351ec7
#
_cell.length_a   1.000
_cell.length_b   1.000
_cell.length_c   1.000
_cell.angle_alpha   90.00
_cell.angle_beta   90.00
_cell.angle_gamma   90.00
#
_symmetry.space_group_name_H-M   'P 1'
#
loop_
_entity.id
_entity.type
_entity.pdbx_description
1 polymer ?
#
loop_
_entity_poly.entity_id
_entity_poly.type
_entity_poly.pdbx_seq_one_letter_code
_entity_poly.pdbx_strand_id
1 'polypeptide(L)'
;MAASGDVPAVDTSPVIRTATDADWTALARLDATCFGTFTPPDAIAAWRSLIPADGSVVACDGDDIVGMAHLLDLRLTVPGGAQLPMAGVTFVAVSPTHRRRGLLRALLAEL
;
A
#
# COMPACT_ATOMS: atom_id res chain seq x y z
N MET A 1 -15.36 5.31 -41.39
CA MET A 1 -14.19 5.52 -40.66
C MET A 1 -13.94 4.48 -39.59
N ALA A 2 -13.18 3.53 -39.87
CA ALA A 2 -12.93 2.46 -38.96
C ALA A 2 -11.74 2.71 -37.97
N ALA A 3 -11.13 3.87 -38.06
CA ALA A 3 -9.87 4.14 -37.38
C ALA A 3 -9.99 4.07 -35.86
N SER A 4 -11.12 4.44 -35.28
CA SER A 4 -11.28 4.41 -33.82
C SER A 4 -11.26 2.99 -33.25
N GLY A 5 -11.69 1.99 -34.03
CA GLY A 5 -11.66 0.59 -33.60
C GLY A 5 -10.28 -0.02 -33.63
N ASP A 6 -9.33 0.61 -34.34
CA ASP A 6 -7.97 0.09 -34.51
C ASP A 6 -6.98 0.66 -33.51
N VAL A 7 -7.39 1.59 -32.66
CA VAL A 7 -6.52 2.16 -31.62
C VAL A 7 -6.48 1.20 -30.44
N PRO A 8 -5.31 0.68 -30.08
CA PRO A 8 -5.19 -0.17 -28.90
C PRO A 8 -5.65 0.58 -27.65
N ALA A 9 -6.37 -0.10 -26.80
CA ALA A 9 -6.72 0.44 -25.49
C ALA A 9 -5.42 0.65 -24.69
N VAL A 10 -5.27 1.83 -24.10
CA VAL A 10 -4.18 2.07 -23.15
C VAL A 10 -4.50 1.29 -21.89
N ASP A 11 -3.54 0.47 -21.44
CA ASP A 11 -3.67 -0.20 -20.17
C ASP A 11 -3.49 0.84 -19.05
N THR A 12 -4.60 1.16 -18.39
CA THR A 12 -4.65 2.12 -17.29
C THR A 12 -4.68 1.42 -15.93
N SER A 13 -4.46 0.11 -15.90
CA SER A 13 -4.42 -0.65 -14.64
C SER A 13 -3.30 -0.13 -13.76
N PRO A 14 -3.55 0.10 -12.47
CA PRO A 14 -2.51 0.49 -11.53
C PRO A 14 -1.38 -0.54 -11.45
N VAL A 15 -0.17 -0.05 -11.31
CA VAL A 15 1.03 -0.85 -11.14
C VAL A 15 1.25 -1.11 -9.67
N ILE A 16 1.47 -2.37 -9.29
CA ILE A 16 1.82 -2.76 -7.93
C ILE A 16 3.34 -2.87 -7.84
N ARG A 17 3.92 -2.18 -6.87
CA ARG A 17 5.37 -2.23 -6.62
C ARG A 17 5.70 -2.06 -5.14
N THR A 18 6.93 -2.35 -4.76
CA THR A 18 7.44 -2.04 -3.43
C THR A 18 7.59 -0.52 -3.28
N ALA A 19 7.26 0.00 -2.12
CA ALA A 19 7.45 1.41 -1.81
C ALA A 19 8.93 1.75 -1.67
N THR A 20 9.26 3.00 -1.98
CA THR A 20 10.59 3.57 -1.79
C THR A 20 10.54 4.71 -0.77
N ASP A 21 11.71 5.20 -0.35
CA ASP A 21 11.77 6.32 0.61
C ASP A 21 11.08 7.59 0.08
N ALA A 22 11.06 7.79 -1.22
CA ALA A 22 10.40 8.94 -1.83
C ALA A 22 8.86 8.89 -1.73
N ASP A 23 8.29 7.72 -1.42
CA ASP A 23 6.84 7.52 -1.41
C ASP A 23 6.16 7.94 -0.10
N TRP A 24 6.91 8.10 0.98
CA TRP A 24 6.31 8.24 2.32
C TRP A 24 5.43 9.47 2.50
N THR A 25 5.73 10.57 1.84
CA THR A 25 4.85 11.75 1.87
C THR A 25 3.49 11.45 1.22
N ALA A 26 3.51 10.75 0.09
CA ALA A 26 2.27 10.34 -0.59
C ALA A 26 1.51 9.29 0.22
N LEU A 27 2.21 8.36 0.88
CA LEU A 27 1.60 7.36 1.76
C LEU A 27 0.88 8.01 2.94
N ALA A 28 1.50 9.00 3.58
CA ALA A 28 0.88 9.75 4.66
C ALA A 28 -0.37 10.50 4.20
N ARG A 29 -0.34 11.05 3.00
CA ARG A 29 -1.49 11.73 2.41
C ARG A 29 -2.63 10.76 2.13
N LEU A 30 -2.32 9.58 1.60
CA LEU A 30 -3.32 8.54 1.37
C LEU A 30 -3.95 8.06 2.68
N ASP A 31 -3.12 7.86 3.70
CA ASP A 31 -3.58 7.50 5.04
C ASP A 31 -4.55 8.56 5.60
N ALA A 32 -4.18 9.81 5.53
CA ALA A 32 -5.03 10.93 5.98
C ALA A 32 -6.36 10.96 5.22
N THR A 33 -6.33 10.73 3.93
CA THR A 33 -7.54 10.72 3.09
C THR A 33 -8.47 9.57 3.46
N CYS A 34 -7.91 8.38 3.66
CA CYS A 34 -8.72 7.17 3.89
C CYS A 34 -9.21 7.06 5.33
N PHE A 35 -8.43 7.52 6.31
CA PHE A 35 -8.75 7.37 7.73
C PHE A 35 -9.18 8.68 8.40
N GLY A 36 -9.18 9.80 7.66
CA GLY A 36 -9.63 11.07 8.19
C GLY A 36 -8.71 11.66 9.26
N THR A 37 -7.45 11.32 9.24
CA THR A 37 -6.46 11.75 10.23
C THR A 37 -5.32 12.52 9.58
N PHE A 38 -4.62 13.32 10.38
CA PHE A 38 -3.37 13.94 9.98
C PHE A 38 -2.22 13.27 10.71
N THR A 39 -1.19 12.88 9.97
CA THR A 39 -0.02 12.25 10.56
C THR A 39 1.14 13.24 10.53
N PRO A 40 1.65 13.69 11.68
CA PRO A 40 2.80 14.59 11.72
C PRO A 40 4.07 13.89 11.23
N PRO A 41 5.08 14.66 10.76
CA PRO A 41 6.31 14.09 10.19
C PRO A 41 7.08 13.17 11.13
N ASP A 42 7.08 13.43 12.42
CA ASP A 42 7.74 12.57 13.42
C ASP A 42 7.04 11.21 13.56
N ALA A 43 5.72 11.16 13.44
CA ALA A 43 4.97 9.91 13.44
C ALA A 43 5.24 9.10 12.16
N ILE A 44 5.40 9.76 11.02
CA ILE A 44 5.79 9.09 9.77
C ILE A 44 7.18 8.46 9.94
N ALA A 45 8.12 9.17 10.52
CA ALA A 45 9.46 8.64 10.79
C ALA A 45 9.40 7.42 11.70
N ALA A 46 8.56 7.44 12.72
CA ALA A 46 8.35 6.30 13.61
C ALA A 46 7.77 5.10 12.86
N TRP A 47 6.80 5.28 11.98
CA TRP A 47 6.24 4.21 11.15
C TRP A 47 7.30 3.57 10.27
N ARG A 48 8.13 4.37 9.60
CA ARG A 48 9.19 3.88 8.75
C ARG A 48 10.17 2.99 9.51
N SER A 49 10.44 3.31 10.77
CA SER A 49 11.35 2.52 11.59
C SER A 49 10.80 1.15 11.99
N LEU A 50 9.47 0.99 11.98
CA LEU A 50 8.80 -0.25 12.37
C LEU A 50 8.55 -1.19 11.19
N ILE A 51 8.50 -0.68 9.98
CA ILE A 51 8.15 -1.44 8.79
C ILE A 51 9.44 -1.91 8.11
N PRO A 52 9.58 -3.22 7.82
CA PRO A 52 10.73 -3.71 7.06
C PRO A 52 10.85 -3.02 5.70
N ALA A 53 12.08 -2.90 5.18
CA ALA A 53 12.34 -2.20 3.93
C ALA A 53 11.54 -2.74 2.74
N ASP A 54 11.28 -4.05 2.74
CA ASP A 54 10.48 -4.73 1.71
C ASP A 54 9.01 -4.96 2.13
N GLY A 55 8.62 -4.42 3.28
CA GLY A 55 7.31 -4.64 3.88
C GLY A 55 6.23 -3.64 3.46
N SER A 56 6.48 -2.84 2.45
CA SER A 56 5.51 -1.84 1.96
C SER A 56 5.27 -2.03 0.48
N VAL A 57 4.03 -2.22 0.08
CA VAL A 57 3.62 -2.27 -1.33
C VAL A 57 2.64 -1.16 -1.62
N VAL A 58 2.71 -0.63 -2.81
CA VAL A 58 1.86 0.46 -3.28
C VAL A 58 1.25 0.13 -4.64
N ALA A 59 0.07 0.66 -4.86
CA ALA A 59 -0.57 0.67 -6.17
C ALA A 59 -0.48 2.08 -6.74
N CYS A 60 0.09 2.20 -7.92
CA CYS A 60 0.31 3.47 -8.59
C CYS A 60 -0.53 3.58 -9.84
N ASP A 61 -1.24 4.69 -9.97
CA ASP A 61 -1.92 5.08 -11.21
C ASP A 61 -1.14 6.28 -11.78
N GLY A 62 -0.26 6.01 -12.76
CA GLY A 62 0.73 7.00 -13.17
C GLY A 62 1.66 7.35 -12.00
N ASP A 63 1.76 8.64 -11.70
CA ASP A 63 2.56 9.14 -10.59
C ASP A 63 1.82 9.14 -9.24
N ASP A 64 0.54 8.82 -9.24
CA ASP A 64 -0.29 8.86 -8.04
C ASP A 64 -0.29 7.51 -7.33
N ILE A 65 -0.04 7.52 -6.03
CA ILE A 65 -0.23 6.34 -5.19
C ILE A 65 -1.70 6.30 -4.78
N VAL A 66 -2.39 5.24 -5.20
CA VAL A 66 -3.83 5.07 -4.99
C VAL A 66 -4.17 3.90 -4.07
N GLY A 67 -3.17 3.16 -3.63
CA GLY A 67 -3.34 2.08 -2.68
C GLY A 67 -2.04 1.76 -1.98
N MET A 68 -2.15 1.21 -0.78
CA MET A 68 -0.99 0.79 0.02
C MET A 68 -1.35 -0.37 0.94
N ALA A 69 -0.35 -1.17 1.27
CA ALA A 69 -0.43 -2.18 2.31
C ALA A 69 0.96 -2.39 2.90
N HIS A 70 1.03 -2.64 4.19
CA HIS A 70 2.30 -2.74 4.92
C HIS A 70 2.33 -3.97 5.81
N LEU A 71 3.53 -4.47 6.07
CA LEU A 71 3.78 -5.52 7.04
C LEU A 71 4.57 -4.97 8.23
N LEU A 72 4.18 -5.42 9.41
CA LEU A 72 5.01 -5.33 10.61
C LEU A 72 5.63 -6.69 10.87
N ASP A 73 6.89 -6.69 11.26
CA ASP A 73 7.60 -7.90 11.68
C ASP A 73 7.34 -8.10 13.18
N LEU A 74 6.46 -9.04 13.50
CA LEU A 74 5.97 -9.27 14.84
C LEU A 74 6.31 -10.68 15.30
N ARG A 75 6.15 -10.90 16.62
CA ARG A 75 6.20 -12.21 17.22
C ARG A 75 4.90 -12.51 17.93
N LEU A 76 4.37 -13.71 17.69
CA LEU A 76 3.16 -14.19 18.32
C LEU A 76 3.54 -15.18 19.43
N THR A 77 3.13 -14.89 20.66
CA THR A 77 3.25 -15.83 21.76
C THR A 77 2.08 -16.82 21.72
N VAL A 78 2.39 -18.10 21.62
CA VAL A 78 1.40 -19.18 21.59
C VAL A 78 1.28 -19.84 22.97
N PRO A 79 0.19 -20.63 23.23
CA PRO A 79 0.09 -21.39 24.46
C PRO A 79 1.32 -22.25 24.72
N GLY A 80 1.85 -22.20 25.96
CA GLY A 80 3.12 -22.82 26.32
C GLY A 80 4.31 -21.89 26.31
N GLY A 81 4.15 -20.63 25.87
CA GLY A 81 5.16 -19.58 25.97
C GLY A 81 6.10 -19.47 24.77
N ALA A 82 6.00 -20.34 23.76
CA ALA A 82 6.79 -20.21 22.54
C ALA A 82 6.38 -18.98 21.74
N GLN A 83 7.36 -18.31 21.12
CA GLN A 83 7.15 -17.17 20.26
C GLN A 83 7.42 -17.55 18.81
N LEU A 84 6.47 -17.28 17.94
CA LEU A 84 6.55 -17.56 16.51
C LEU A 84 6.66 -16.25 15.73
N PRO A 85 7.44 -16.21 14.62
CA PRO A 85 7.42 -15.08 13.73
C PRO A 85 6.01 -14.87 13.14
N MET A 86 5.59 -13.61 13.05
CA MET A 86 4.31 -13.25 12.51
C MET A 86 4.42 -11.98 11.68
N ALA A 87 3.85 -12.00 10.50
CA ALA A 87 3.69 -10.80 9.68
C ALA A 87 2.37 -10.11 10.03
N GLY A 88 2.43 -8.89 10.53
CA GLY A 88 1.25 -8.11 10.85
C GLY A 88 0.88 -7.20 9.69
N VAL A 89 -0.24 -7.46 9.02
CA VAL A 89 -0.73 -6.59 7.95
C VAL A 89 -1.34 -5.34 8.57
N THR A 90 -0.91 -4.17 8.10
CA THR A 90 -1.36 -2.89 8.64
C THR A 90 -1.34 -1.79 7.58
N PHE A 91 -1.92 -0.62 7.92
CA PHE A 91 -1.96 0.54 7.04
C PHE A 91 -2.46 0.17 5.63
N VAL A 92 -3.51 -0.60 5.56
CA VAL A 92 -4.12 -1.00 4.29
C VAL A 92 -5.13 0.04 3.88
N ALA A 93 -4.94 0.64 2.72
CA ALA A 93 -5.85 1.67 2.21
C ALA A 93 -5.90 1.67 0.70
N VAL A 94 -7.07 1.92 0.17
CA VAL A 94 -7.28 2.17 -1.26
C VAL A 94 -8.01 3.49 -1.39
N SER A 95 -7.50 4.37 -2.25
CA SER A 95 -8.11 5.67 -2.50
C SER A 95 -9.59 5.52 -2.84
N PRO A 96 -10.47 6.38 -2.30
CA PRO A 96 -11.90 6.36 -2.65
C PRO A 96 -12.19 6.43 -4.14
N THR A 97 -11.30 7.04 -4.91
CA THR A 97 -11.42 7.16 -6.37
C THR A 97 -11.14 5.86 -7.12
N HIS A 98 -10.54 4.87 -6.46
CA HIS A 98 -10.07 3.63 -7.08
C HIS A 98 -10.62 2.37 -6.43
N ARG A 99 -11.66 2.49 -5.63
CA ARG A 99 -12.29 1.36 -4.96
C ARG A 99 -13.01 0.45 -5.94
N ARG A 100 -13.19 -0.82 -5.55
CA ARG A 100 -13.93 -1.84 -6.31
C ARG A 100 -13.25 -2.21 -7.64
N ARG A 101 -11.93 -2.10 -7.70
CA ARG A 101 -11.13 -2.46 -8.87
C ARG A 101 -10.15 -3.60 -8.61
N GLY A 102 -10.28 -4.28 -7.46
CA GLY A 102 -9.40 -5.41 -7.11
C GLY A 102 -8.03 -5.01 -6.58
N LEU A 103 -7.80 -3.73 -6.24
CA LEU A 103 -6.48 -3.26 -5.77
C LEU A 103 -6.10 -3.86 -4.43
N LEU A 104 -7.03 -3.99 -3.50
CA LEU A 104 -6.75 -4.60 -2.21
C LEU A 104 -6.23 -6.03 -2.38
N ARG A 105 -6.89 -6.83 -3.21
CA ARG A 105 -6.45 -8.20 -3.50
C ARG A 105 -5.06 -8.21 -4.11
N ALA A 106 -4.79 -7.32 -5.07
CA ALA A 106 -3.50 -7.24 -5.73
C ALA A 106 -2.39 -6.83 -4.77
N LEU A 107 -2.65 -5.85 -3.88
CA LEU A 107 -1.71 -5.41 -2.86
C LEU A 107 -1.36 -6.55 -1.90
N LEU A 108 -2.37 -7.25 -1.39
CA LEU A 108 -2.15 -8.34 -0.43
C LEU A 108 -1.44 -9.53 -1.08
N ALA A 109 -1.62 -9.76 -2.37
CA ALA A 109 -0.92 -10.83 -3.09
C ALA A 109 0.59 -10.55 -3.23
N GLU A 110 0.99 -9.28 -3.23
CA GLU A 110 2.41 -8.88 -3.34
C GLU A 110 3.11 -8.78 -1.98
N LEU A 111 2.38 -8.72 -0.88
CA LEU A 111 2.96 -8.74 0.45
C LEU A 111 3.48 -10.13 0.79
#